data_a95c4bd9565ed8f5102f9ec8a05c8572
#
_entry.id   a95c4bd9565ed8f5102f9ec8a05c8572
#
_cell.length_a   1.000
_cell.length_b   1.000
_cell.length_c   1.000
_cell.angle_alpha   90.00
_cell.angle_beta   90.00
_cell.angle_gamma   90.00
#
_symmetry.space_group_name_H-M   'P 1'
#
loop_
_entity.id
_entity.type
_entity.pdbx_description
1 polymer ?
#
loop_
_entity_poly.entity_id
_entity_poly.type
_entity_poly.pdbx_seq_one_letter_code
_entity_poly.pdbx_strand_id
1 'polypeptide(L)'
;MNAPWIAALLRRRIVLAGWLLALGFALLAGRFWHPHHGFTRFIQLDEADRRSGIREVRENPVFWYAGENGYDGAAYVQIAFQPALDSEELKAAVGHLPYRARRILLSALAWVAAAGDPARIAGTYAALNLAVWSAHALLLWRILGVGDARGLVAWAGVVFSAGALAGPDGPRHERRREQIRE
;
A
#
# COMPACT_ATOMS: atom_id res chain seq x y z
N MET A 1 46.50 9.58 -8.14
CA MET A 1 46.47 8.22 -8.75
C MET A 1 45.20 7.53 -8.28
N ASN A 2 44.12 7.51 -9.11
CA ASN A 2 42.87 6.81 -8.77
C ASN A 2 43.02 5.36 -9.26
N ALA A 3 43.20 4.43 -8.34
CA ALA A 3 43.34 3.02 -8.67
C ALA A 3 42.00 2.46 -9.19
N PRO A 4 41.87 2.06 -10.48
CA PRO A 4 40.59 1.67 -11.10
C PRO A 4 39.97 0.44 -10.42
N TRP A 5 40.71 -0.39 -9.75
CA TRP A 5 40.24 -1.53 -9.00
C TRP A 5 39.46 -1.13 -7.72
N ILE A 6 39.84 0.00 -7.08
CA ILE A 6 39.08 0.53 -5.91
C ILE A 6 37.71 0.98 -6.34
N ALA A 7 37.58 1.70 -7.46
CA ALA A 7 36.29 2.14 -8.00
C ALA A 7 35.41 0.93 -8.37
N ALA A 8 35.97 -0.11 -8.96
CA ALA A 8 35.22 -1.33 -9.29
C ALA A 8 34.73 -2.08 -8.03
N LEU A 9 35.54 -2.15 -6.99
CA LEU A 9 35.16 -2.76 -5.70
C LEU A 9 34.04 -1.99 -5.00
N LEU A 10 34.16 -0.66 -4.95
CA LEU A 10 33.11 0.19 -4.38
C LEU A 10 31.80 0.04 -5.13
N ARG A 11 31.82 0.05 -6.46
CA ARG A 11 30.63 -0.15 -7.29
C ARG A 11 29.98 -1.51 -7.02
N ARG A 12 30.75 -2.60 -6.89
CA ARG A 12 30.19 -3.92 -6.55
C ARG A 12 29.49 -3.93 -5.18
N ARG A 13 30.09 -3.27 -4.17
CA ARG A 13 29.48 -3.17 -2.82
C ARG A 13 28.16 -2.38 -2.84
N ILE A 14 28.09 -1.28 -3.60
CA ILE A 14 26.89 -0.47 -3.74
C ILE A 14 25.79 -1.28 -4.43
N VAL A 15 26.11 -1.98 -5.51
CA VAL A 15 25.14 -2.84 -6.21
C VAL A 15 24.63 -3.95 -5.29
N LEU A 16 25.51 -4.59 -4.52
CA LEU A 16 25.11 -5.60 -3.53
C LEU A 16 24.18 -5.01 -2.46
N ALA A 17 24.53 -3.85 -1.91
CA ALA A 17 23.66 -3.16 -0.93
C ALA A 17 22.28 -2.84 -1.53
N GLY A 18 22.23 -2.42 -2.79
CA GLY A 18 20.99 -2.20 -3.51
C GLY A 18 20.13 -3.47 -3.64
N TRP A 19 20.74 -4.60 -3.98
CA TRP A 19 20.03 -5.89 -4.02
C TRP A 19 19.53 -6.34 -2.66
N LEU A 20 20.30 -6.11 -1.59
CA LEU A 20 19.85 -6.40 -0.22
C LEU A 20 18.67 -5.53 0.18
N LEU A 21 18.66 -4.25 -0.18
CA LEU A 21 17.51 -3.36 0.04
C LEU A 21 16.29 -3.77 -0.79
N ALA A 22 16.47 -4.17 -2.05
CA ALA A 22 15.38 -4.69 -2.88
C ALA A 22 14.79 -5.98 -2.31
N LEU A 23 15.64 -6.88 -1.78
CA LEU A 23 15.19 -8.07 -1.06
C LEU A 23 14.42 -7.68 0.21
N GLY A 24 14.93 -6.72 1.00
CA GLY A 24 14.25 -6.19 2.18
C GLY A 24 12.86 -5.62 1.84
N PHE A 25 12.74 -4.89 0.73
CA PHE A 25 11.46 -4.41 0.22
C PHE A 25 10.52 -5.57 -0.13
N ALA A 26 11.00 -6.59 -0.85
CA ALA A 26 10.19 -7.75 -1.22
C ALA A 26 9.70 -8.52 0.01
N LEU A 27 10.57 -8.69 1.03
CA LEU A 27 10.21 -9.33 2.30
C LEU A 27 9.18 -8.49 3.08
N LEU A 28 9.34 -7.16 3.09
CA LEU A 28 8.39 -6.25 3.72
C LEU A 28 7.01 -6.34 3.02
N ALA A 29 6.98 -6.31 1.70
CA ALA A 29 5.74 -6.49 0.93
C ALA A 29 5.12 -7.87 1.20
N GLY A 30 5.93 -8.91 1.31
CA GLY A 30 5.50 -10.27 1.62
C GLY A 30 4.80 -10.40 2.99
N ARG A 31 5.10 -9.54 3.96
CA ARG A 31 4.40 -9.52 5.28
C ARG A 31 2.90 -9.22 5.18
N PHE A 32 2.48 -8.55 4.11
CA PHE A 32 1.06 -8.25 3.86
C PHE A 32 0.31 -9.41 3.20
N TRP A 33 1.01 -10.47 2.80
CA TRP A 33 0.38 -11.67 2.25
C TRP A 33 -0.33 -12.47 3.33
N HIS A 34 -1.57 -12.88 3.05
CA HIS A 34 -2.34 -13.78 3.90
C HIS A 34 -2.93 -14.92 3.05
N PRO A 35 -2.85 -16.20 3.47
CA PRO A 35 -3.28 -17.36 2.66
C PRO A 35 -4.73 -17.27 2.17
N HIS A 36 -5.62 -16.74 3.00
CA HIS A 36 -7.06 -16.64 2.69
C HIS A 36 -7.49 -15.30 2.08
N HIS A 37 -6.68 -14.25 2.25
CA HIS A 37 -7.05 -12.89 1.86
C HIS A 37 -6.06 -12.23 0.91
N GLY A 38 -5.01 -12.95 0.47
CA GLY A 38 -3.98 -12.41 -0.41
C GLY A 38 -3.32 -11.16 0.18
N PHE A 39 -3.15 -10.13 -0.62
CA PHE A 39 -2.56 -8.86 -0.21
C PHE A 39 -3.57 -7.85 0.36
N THR A 40 -4.82 -8.22 0.66
CA THR A 40 -5.83 -7.28 1.15
C THR A 40 -5.46 -6.63 2.50
N ARG A 41 -4.54 -7.22 3.27
CA ARG A 41 -3.93 -6.56 4.44
C ARG A 41 -3.28 -5.21 4.11
N PHE A 42 -2.84 -5.02 2.87
CA PHE A 42 -2.25 -3.77 2.40
C PHE A 42 -3.27 -2.62 2.31
N ILE A 43 -4.57 -2.92 2.21
CA ILE A 43 -5.65 -1.93 2.14
C ILE A 43 -5.90 -1.28 3.50
N GLN A 44 -5.62 -1.98 4.60
CA GLN A 44 -5.81 -1.54 5.99
C GLN A 44 -7.27 -1.22 6.34
N LEU A 45 -8.19 -2.13 5.96
CA LEU A 45 -9.58 -2.09 6.41
C LEU A 45 -9.69 -2.38 7.90
N ASP A 46 -10.48 -1.62 8.62
CA ASP A 46 -10.67 -1.74 10.06
C ASP A 46 -12.12 -2.01 10.49
N GLU A 47 -12.37 -2.11 11.80
CA GLU A 47 -13.69 -2.37 12.35
C GLU A 47 -14.70 -1.22 12.09
N ALA A 48 -14.26 0.03 11.93
CA ALA A 48 -15.14 1.13 11.55
C ALA A 48 -15.60 0.97 10.10
N ASP A 49 -14.67 0.63 9.19
CA ASP A 49 -14.97 0.33 7.80
C ASP A 49 -15.91 -0.88 7.66
N ARG A 50 -15.75 -1.88 8.55
CA ARG A 50 -16.63 -3.05 8.57
C ARG A 50 -18.07 -2.70 8.95
N ARG A 51 -18.25 -1.74 9.86
CA ARG A 51 -19.59 -1.29 10.28
C ARG A 51 -20.27 -0.37 9.28
N SER A 52 -19.50 0.55 8.69
CA SER A 52 -20.01 1.63 7.82
C SER A 52 -19.77 1.40 6.32
N GLY A 53 -18.95 0.43 5.95
CA GLY A 53 -18.61 0.14 4.57
C GLY A 53 -19.76 -0.48 3.78
N ILE A 54 -19.63 -0.46 2.45
CA ILE A 54 -20.60 -1.07 1.54
C ILE A 54 -20.71 -2.58 1.72
N ARG A 55 -21.88 -3.13 1.40
CA ARG A 55 -22.19 -4.55 1.59
C ARG A 55 -21.18 -5.46 0.87
N GLU A 56 -20.80 -5.11 -0.35
CA GLU A 56 -19.88 -5.90 -1.17
C GLU A 56 -18.51 -6.08 -0.51
N VAL A 57 -17.98 -5.06 0.16
CA VAL A 57 -16.71 -5.21 0.89
C VAL A 57 -16.88 -6.11 2.12
N ARG A 58 -18.02 -6.03 2.80
CA ARG A 58 -18.29 -6.85 4.00
C ARG A 58 -18.50 -8.34 3.69
N GLU A 59 -19.08 -8.64 2.54
CA GLU A 59 -19.42 -10.02 2.12
C GLU A 59 -18.28 -10.72 1.40
N ASN A 60 -17.23 -9.99 1.00
CA ASN A 60 -16.12 -10.56 0.24
C ASN A 60 -14.87 -10.81 1.11
N PRO A 61 -13.96 -11.71 0.69
CA PRO A 61 -12.80 -12.10 1.49
C PRO A 61 -11.76 -10.97 1.55
N VAL A 62 -11.84 -10.14 2.59
CA VAL A 62 -10.87 -9.09 2.91
C VAL A 62 -10.34 -9.29 4.32
N PHE A 63 -9.13 -8.80 4.56
CA PHE A 63 -8.54 -8.83 5.90
C PHE A 63 -8.99 -7.59 6.70
N TRP A 64 -9.47 -7.80 7.91
CA TRP A 64 -9.93 -6.75 8.83
C TRP A 64 -8.93 -6.58 9.97
N TYR A 65 -8.51 -5.34 10.20
CA TYR A 65 -7.71 -5.00 11.38
C TYR A 65 -8.61 -4.67 12.56
N ALA A 66 -8.16 -5.08 13.76
CA ALA A 66 -8.81 -4.67 14.99
C ALA A 66 -8.52 -3.17 15.28
N GLY A 67 -9.54 -2.46 15.78
CA GLY A 67 -9.44 -1.03 16.09
C GLY A 67 -9.95 -0.12 14.99
N GLU A 68 -9.65 1.18 15.10
CA GLU A 68 -10.12 2.21 14.18
C GLU A 68 -8.91 3.03 13.72
N ASN A 69 -8.39 2.71 12.55
CA ASN A 69 -7.16 3.32 12.02
C ASN A 69 -7.42 4.39 10.96
N GLY A 70 -8.60 4.40 10.34
CA GLY A 70 -9.06 5.42 9.41
C GLY A 70 -8.12 5.68 8.23
N TYR A 71 -7.76 4.65 7.46
CA TYR A 71 -6.86 4.79 6.33
C TYR A 71 -7.61 5.02 5.02
N ASP A 72 -7.13 5.95 4.18
CA ASP A 72 -7.76 6.29 2.90
C ASP A 72 -7.93 5.12 1.92
N GLY A 73 -7.10 4.08 2.02
CA GLY A 73 -7.18 2.87 1.20
C GLY A 73 -8.54 2.18 1.28
N ALA A 74 -9.16 2.21 2.46
CA ALA A 74 -10.49 1.66 2.69
C ALA A 74 -11.57 2.31 1.82
N ALA A 75 -11.49 3.62 1.63
CA ALA A 75 -12.43 4.33 0.78
C ALA A 75 -12.24 4.01 -0.71
N TYR A 76 -10.99 3.91 -1.15
CA TYR A 76 -10.70 3.64 -2.57
C TYR A 76 -11.01 2.20 -2.99
N VAL A 77 -10.89 1.21 -2.08
CA VAL A 77 -11.34 -0.14 -2.39
C VAL A 77 -12.86 -0.21 -2.52
N GLN A 78 -13.61 0.53 -1.70
CA GLN A 78 -15.07 0.62 -1.83
C GLN A 78 -15.48 1.21 -3.18
N ILE A 79 -14.78 2.26 -3.64
CA ILE A 79 -14.96 2.82 -4.99
C ILE A 79 -14.63 1.78 -6.07
N ALA A 80 -13.66 0.88 -5.84
CA ALA A 80 -13.34 -0.17 -6.79
C ALA A 80 -14.48 -1.19 -6.96
N PHE A 81 -15.29 -1.44 -5.95
CA PHE A 81 -16.48 -2.28 -6.08
C PHE A 81 -17.62 -1.59 -6.86
N GLN A 82 -17.75 -0.28 -6.74
CA GLN A 82 -18.82 0.50 -7.34
C GLN A 82 -18.29 1.72 -8.12
N PRO A 83 -17.55 1.51 -9.23
CA PRO A 83 -16.89 2.58 -9.98
C PRO A 83 -17.84 3.54 -10.70
N ALA A 84 -19.14 3.22 -10.80
CA ALA A 84 -20.15 4.12 -11.34
C ALA A 84 -20.47 5.29 -10.40
N LEU A 85 -20.14 5.17 -9.11
CA LEU A 85 -20.28 6.23 -8.09
C LEU A 85 -21.72 6.71 -7.83
N ASP A 86 -22.71 5.94 -8.20
CA ASP A 86 -24.14 6.30 -8.18
C ASP A 86 -24.88 5.82 -6.92
N SER A 87 -24.32 4.87 -6.19
CA SER A 87 -24.93 4.27 -5.00
C SER A 87 -24.94 5.21 -3.78
N GLU A 88 -26.09 5.32 -3.11
CA GLU A 88 -26.21 6.07 -1.85
C GLU A 88 -25.43 5.40 -0.71
N GLU A 89 -25.34 4.06 -0.70
CA GLU A 89 -24.54 3.32 0.26
C GLU A 89 -23.05 3.69 0.13
N LEU A 90 -22.52 3.77 -1.11
CA LEU A 90 -21.15 4.19 -1.35
C LEU A 90 -20.91 5.64 -0.90
N LYS A 91 -21.85 6.55 -1.18
CA LYS A 91 -21.76 7.96 -0.75
C LYS A 91 -21.68 8.07 0.77
N ALA A 92 -22.49 7.29 1.48
CA ALA A 92 -22.48 7.25 2.94
C ALA A 92 -21.19 6.64 3.50
N ALA A 93 -20.71 5.52 2.92
CA ALA A 93 -19.54 4.79 3.40
C ALA A 93 -18.22 5.54 3.15
N VAL A 94 -18.10 6.20 1.99
CA VAL A 94 -16.84 6.84 1.57
C VAL A 94 -16.70 8.27 2.09
N GLY A 95 -17.80 8.90 2.55
CA GLY A 95 -17.79 10.33 2.92
C GLY A 95 -17.58 11.17 1.67
N HIS A 96 -16.74 12.19 1.70
CA HIS A 96 -16.52 13.15 0.61
C HIS A 96 -16.22 12.51 -0.77
N LEU A 97 -17.19 11.75 -1.31
CA LEU A 97 -17.08 10.99 -2.55
C LEU A 97 -16.58 11.85 -3.74
N PRO A 98 -17.07 13.09 -3.99
CA PRO A 98 -16.57 13.91 -5.11
C PRO A 98 -15.08 14.22 -5.02
N TYR A 99 -14.54 14.38 -3.82
CA TYR A 99 -13.09 14.58 -3.62
C TYR A 99 -12.30 13.31 -3.93
N ARG A 100 -12.77 12.15 -3.44
CA ARG A 100 -12.11 10.86 -3.62
C ARG A 100 -12.22 10.33 -5.05
N ALA A 101 -13.33 10.62 -5.73
CA ALA A 101 -13.54 10.26 -7.13
C ALA A 101 -12.50 10.84 -8.10
N ARG A 102 -11.79 11.92 -7.73
CA ARG A 102 -10.68 12.46 -8.53
C ARG A 102 -9.51 11.48 -8.68
N ARG A 103 -9.38 10.49 -7.82
CA ARG A 103 -8.33 9.47 -7.83
C ARG A 103 -8.87 8.08 -8.19
N ILE A 104 -9.96 8.03 -8.96
CA ILE A 104 -10.68 6.79 -9.30
C ILE A 104 -9.86 5.82 -10.17
N LEU A 105 -8.81 6.25 -10.84
CA LEU A 105 -8.12 5.48 -11.87
C LEU A 105 -7.72 4.08 -11.38
N LEU A 106 -7.09 3.97 -10.22
CA LEU A 106 -6.63 2.68 -9.70
C LEU A 106 -7.82 1.78 -9.31
N SER A 107 -8.87 2.37 -8.73
CA SER A 107 -10.10 1.68 -8.38
C SER A 107 -10.83 1.14 -9.62
N ALA A 108 -10.95 1.97 -10.67
CA ALA A 108 -11.55 1.55 -11.94
C ALA A 108 -10.72 0.46 -12.64
N LEU A 109 -9.38 0.59 -12.65
CA LEU A 109 -8.49 -0.45 -13.17
C LEU A 109 -8.63 -1.78 -12.41
N ALA A 110 -8.81 -1.73 -11.09
CA ALA A 110 -9.03 -2.94 -10.29
C ALA A 110 -10.35 -3.62 -10.67
N TRP A 111 -11.42 -2.86 -10.87
CA TRP A 111 -12.70 -3.39 -11.33
C TRP A 111 -12.60 -4.03 -12.71
N VAL A 112 -11.96 -3.36 -13.68
CA VAL A 112 -11.75 -3.89 -15.03
C VAL A 112 -10.88 -5.16 -14.99
N ALA A 113 -9.77 -5.15 -14.28
CA ALA A 113 -8.87 -6.29 -14.18
C ALA A 113 -9.48 -7.49 -13.42
N ALA A 114 -10.41 -7.24 -12.52
CA ALA A 114 -11.22 -8.26 -11.86
C ALA A 114 -12.42 -8.72 -12.74
N ALA A 115 -12.62 -8.14 -13.94
CA ALA A 115 -13.78 -8.36 -14.80
C ALA A 115 -15.13 -8.12 -14.07
N GLY A 116 -15.18 -7.19 -13.11
CA GLY A 116 -16.34 -6.91 -12.28
C GLY A 116 -16.70 -7.99 -11.26
N ASP A 117 -15.88 -9.03 -11.10
CA ASP A 117 -16.11 -10.11 -10.11
C ASP A 117 -15.84 -9.61 -8.69
N PRO A 118 -16.88 -9.47 -7.83
CA PRO A 118 -16.70 -8.94 -6.47
C PRO A 118 -15.71 -9.74 -5.62
N ALA A 119 -15.63 -11.06 -5.82
CA ALA A 119 -14.71 -11.91 -5.05
C ALA A 119 -13.22 -11.58 -5.34
N ARG A 120 -12.93 -10.93 -6.45
CA ARG A 120 -11.56 -10.62 -6.90
C ARG A 120 -11.19 -9.14 -6.75
N ILE A 121 -12.15 -8.22 -6.69
CA ILE A 121 -11.89 -6.77 -6.75
C ILE A 121 -10.91 -6.33 -5.66
N ALA A 122 -11.13 -6.70 -4.40
CA ALA A 122 -10.26 -6.28 -3.30
C ALA A 122 -8.83 -6.82 -3.45
N GLY A 123 -8.68 -8.08 -3.82
CA GLY A 123 -7.39 -8.71 -4.07
C GLY A 123 -6.65 -8.05 -5.25
N THR A 124 -7.37 -7.77 -6.34
CA THR A 124 -6.84 -7.10 -7.53
C THR A 124 -6.43 -5.66 -7.21
N TYR A 125 -7.24 -4.91 -6.44
CA TYR A 125 -6.90 -3.58 -5.99
C TYR A 125 -5.61 -3.56 -5.17
N ALA A 126 -5.47 -4.48 -4.21
CA ALA A 126 -4.26 -4.61 -3.40
C ALA A 126 -3.03 -4.98 -4.24
N ALA A 127 -3.17 -5.91 -5.19
CA ALA A 127 -2.10 -6.32 -6.09
C ALA A 127 -1.66 -5.18 -7.02
N LEU A 128 -2.59 -4.39 -7.56
CA LEU A 128 -2.28 -3.21 -8.38
C LEU A 128 -1.54 -2.14 -7.57
N ASN A 129 -1.94 -1.87 -6.32
CA ASN A 129 -1.20 -0.95 -5.45
C ASN A 129 0.24 -1.40 -5.25
N LEU A 130 0.46 -2.69 -4.96
CA LEU A 130 1.79 -3.26 -4.80
C LEU A 130 2.60 -3.19 -6.11
N ALA A 131 1.97 -3.47 -7.25
CA ALA A 131 2.60 -3.38 -8.57
C ALA A 131 3.03 -1.93 -8.90
N VAL A 132 2.15 -0.95 -8.65
CA VAL A 132 2.46 0.48 -8.84
C VAL A 132 3.60 0.91 -7.93
N TRP A 133 3.59 0.52 -6.65
CA TRP A 133 4.67 0.83 -5.73
C TRP A 133 6.00 0.20 -6.17
N SER A 134 5.97 -1.06 -6.60
CA SER A 134 7.15 -1.75 -7.15
C SER A 134 7.68 -1.08 -8.42
N ALA A 135 6.78 -0.67 -9.33
CA ALA A 135 7.14 0.06 -10.54
C ALA A 135 7.79 1.41 -10.22
N HIS A 136 7.27 2.15 -9.23
CA HIS A 136 7.88 3.38 -8.72
C HIS A 136 9.27 3.14 -8.16
N ALA A 137 9.45 2.10 -7.35
CA ALA A 137 10.76 1.76 -6.79
C ALA A 137 11.79 1.45 -7.90
N LEU A 138 11.39 0.69 -8.92
CA LEU A 138 12.24 0.38 -10.08
C LEU A 138 12.53 1.61 -10.94
N LEU A 139 11.56 2.48 -11.16
CA LEU A 139 11.74 3.73 -11.91
C LEU A 139 12.72 4.66 -11.18
N LEU A 140 12.53 4.85 -9.89
CA LEU A 140 13.43 5.65 -9.05
C LEU A 140 14.83 5.05 -9.02
N TRP A 141 14.97 3.73 -8.99
CA TRP A 141 16.27 3.06 -9.11
C TRP A 141 17.02 3.48 -10.37
N ARG A 142 16.33 3.54 -11.50
CA ARG A 142 16.91 3.95 -12.78
C ARG A 142 17.24 5.45 -12.82
N ILE A 143 16.31 6.31 -12.36
CA ILE A 143 16.44 7.76 -12.43
C ILE A 143 17.55 8.26 -11.48
N LEU A 144 17.60 7.77 -10.27
CA LEU A 144 18.56 8.19 -9.25
C LEU A 144 19.95 7.57 -9.45
N GLY A 145 20.11 6.70 -10.45
CA GLY A 145 21.40 6.15 -10.80
C GLY A 145 22.05 5.41 -9.60
N VAL A 146 21.39 4.40 -9.04
CA VAL A 146 21.85 3.65 -7.86
C VAL A 146 23.18 2.90 -8.14
N GLY A 147 24.15 3.61 -8.70
CA GLY A 147 25.53 3.16 -8.94
C GLY A 147 26.52 3.79 -7.97
N ASP A 148 26.08 4.79 -7.19
CA ASP A 148 26.83 5.45 -6.14
C ASP A 148 26.06 5.48 -4.81
N ALA A 149 26.74 5.88 -3.72
CA ALA A 149 26.16 5.91 -2.39
C ALA A 149 25.05 6.96 -2.25
N ARG A 150 25.12 8.07 -2.97
CA ARG A 150 24.11 9.14 -2.91
C ARG A 150 22.81 8.69 -3.54
N GLY A 151 22.89 8.12 -4.74
CA GLY A 151 21.71 7.57 -5.43
C GLY A 151 21.05 6.44 -4.62
N LEU A 152 21.84 5.57 -3.97
CA LEU A 152 21.33 4.50 -3.12
C LEU A 152 20.58 5.04 -1.90
N VAL A 153 21.15 6.03 -1.20
CA VAL A 153 20.53 6.65 0.00
C VAL A 153 19.25 7.39 -0.39
N ALA A 154 19.29 8.15 -1.49
CA ALA A 154 18.12 8.86 -1.98
C ALA A 154 16.98 7.88 -2.34
N TRP A 155 17.30 6.81 -3.06
CA TRP A 155 16.33 5.76 -3.40
C TRP A 155 15.75 5.11 -2.16
N ALA A 156 16.59 4.67 -1.23
CA ALA A 156 16.13 4.04 0.00
C ALA A 156 15.26 4.99 0.84
N GLY A 157 15.64 6.27 0.95
CA GLY A 157 14.88 7.29 1.67
C GLY A 157 13.47 7.48 1.11
N VAL A 158 13.30 7.44 -0.22
CA VAL A 158 11.98 7.57 -0.84
C VAL A 158 11.16 6.28 -0.68
N VAL A 159 11.76 5.12 -1.00
CA VAL A 159 11.03 3.83 -1.01
C VAL A 159 10.65 3.37 0.39
N PHE A 160 11.52 3.62 1.39
CA PHE A 160 11.29 3.25 2.79
C PHE A 160 10.91 4.46 3.66
N SER A 161 10.31 5.50 3.09
CA SER A 161 9.82 6.63 3.87
C SER A 161 8.84 6.19 4.97
N ALA A 162 8.75 6.97 6.04
CA ALA A 162 7.95 6.64 7.22
C ALA A 162 6.49 6.25 6.92
N GLY A 163 5.91 6.80 5.84
CA GLY A 163 4.56 6.44 5.38
C GLY A 163 4.46 5.03 4.81
N ALA A 164 5.55 4.47 4.26
CA ALA A 164 5.59 3.11 3.74
C ALA A 164 5.82 2.06 4.85
N LEU A 165 6.41 2.48 5.98
CA LEU A 165 6.77 1.61 7.11
C LEU A 165 5.77 1.67 8.27
N ALA A 166 4.87 2.65 8.30
CA ALA A 166 3.85 2.78 9.32
C ALA A 166 2.83 1.64 9.18
N GLY A 167 3.15 0.50 9.81
CA GLY A 167 2.19 -0.56 10.03
C GLY A 167 1.13 -0.13 11.05
N PRO A 168 0.00 -0.84 11.15
CA PRO A 168 -1.10 -0.53 12.05
C PRO A 168 -0.75 -0.62 13.54
N ASP A 169 0.42 -1.15 13.89
CA ASP A 169 0.86 -1.38 15.28
C ASP A 169 1.62 -0.20 15.89
N GLY A 170 1.48 1.02 15.34
CA GLY A 170 2.13 2.21 15.89
C GLY A 170 1.58 2.61 17.27
N PRO A 171 2.40 3.25 18.15
CA PRO A 171 2.14 3.47 19.60
C PRO A 171 0.98 4.41 19.94
N ARG A 172 0.06 4.70 19.00
CA ARG A 172 -1.09 5.59 19.22
C ARG A 172 -2.24 4.95 20.00
N HIS A 173 -2.29 3.62 20.09
CA HIS A 173 -3.40 2.89 20.73
C HIS A 173 -3.39 2.95 22.27
N GLU A 174 -2.23 3.08 22.92
CA GLU A 174 -2.19 3.12 24.37
C GLU A 174 -2.71 4.44 24.95
N ARG A 175 -2.39 5.58 24.34
CA ARG A 175 -2.78 6.91 24.85
C ARG A 175 -4.29 7.17 24.81
N ARG A 176 -5.03 6.59 23.86
CA ARG A 176 -6.49 6.76 23.80
C ARG A 176 -7.26 5.93 24.84
N ARG A 177 -6.70 4.78 25.24
CA ARG A 177 -7.34 3.94 26.28
C ARG A 177 -7.21 4.54 27.67
N GLU A 178 -6.20 5.33 27.91
CA GLU A 178 -6.01 6.05 29.19
C GLU A 178 -6.97 7.25 29.32
N GLN A 179 -7.23 7.98 28.22
CA GLN A 179 -8.15 9.12 28.21
C GLN A 179 -9.65 8.75 28.36
N ILE A 180 -10.03 7.49 28.16
CA ILE A 180 -11.43 7.03 28.32
C ILE A 180 -11.65 6.47 29.74
N ARG A 181 -10.59 6.33 30.55
CA ARG A 181 -10.66 5.84 31.95
C ARG A 181 -10.64 6.92 33.01
N GLU A 182 -10.45 8.17 32.60
CA GLU A 182 -10.59 9.38 33.46
C GLU A 182 -11.96 10.05 33.21
#